data_28d4eb9a0407307becf391adc0bb10ca
#
_entry.id   28d4eb9a0407307becf391adc0bb10ca
#
_cell.length_a   1.000
_cell.length_b   1.000
_cell.length_c   1.000
_cell.angle_alpha   90.00
_cell.angle_beta   90.00
_cell.angle_gamma   90.00
#
_symmetry.space_group_name_H-M   'P 1'
#
loop_
_entity.id
_entity.type
_entity.pdbx_description
1 polymer ?
#
loop_
_entity_poly.entity_id
_entity_poly.type
_entity_poly.pdbx_seq_one_letter_code
_entity_poly.pdbx_strand_id
1 'polypeptide(L)'
;MYIAIIFENISEEIKEILLATLQDTAEGFEENDNALTAIFLTENYQEGKIAEIAGVYKVPYKKETIASQNWNALWESNFDPVIIDHFAGIRAAFHEPLKNVQHEIIITPKMSFGTGHHATTYLMMQQMGKTDFTHKSVFDFGTGTGVLAILAQKLGALSVVANDIDEWSITNARENFAHNNTQSIQLLQSGTAEMGKSFDIILANINRNVLLENMPVLSSQLKKCGQLILSGILEEDQEVISSRAEACQLSLLEKTTRNKWICLTFKKP
;
A
#
# COMPACT_ATOMS: atom_id res chain seq x y z
N MET A 1 -11.54 -11.42 -23.33
CA MET A 1 -12.56 -12.46 -23.03
C MET A 1 -11.79 -13.69 -22.61
N TYR A 2 -12.20 -14.37 -21.54
CA TYR A 2 -11.52 -15.56 -21.07
C TYR A 2 -12.45 -16.77 -21.16
N ILE A 3 -11.85 -17.95 -21.24
CA ILE A 3 -12.53 -19.24 -21.20
C ILE A 3 -12.02 -19.98 -19.98
N ALA A 4 -12.94 -20.37 -19.11
CA ALA A 4 -12.66 -21.26 -17.97
C ALA A 4 -12.99 -22.70 -18.35
N ILE A 5 -12.06 -23.60 -18.11
CA ILE A 5 -12.26 -25.05 -18.21
C ILE A 5 -12.22 -25.60 -16.80
N ILE A 6 -13.37 -26.15 -16.38
CA ILE A 6 -13.56 -26.64 -15.03
C ILE A 6 -13.57 -28.16 -15.06
N PHE A 7 -12.57 -28.76 -14.46
CA PHE A 7 -12.47 -30.21 -14.23
C PHE A 7 -12.99 -30.49 -12.81
N GLU A 8 -14.07 -31.26 -12.71
CA GLU A 8 -14.71 -31.59 -11.42
C GLU A 8 -14.50 -33.07 -11.07
N ASN A 9 -14.54 -33.38 -9.77
CA ASN A 9 -14.40 -34.73 -9.23
C ASN A 9 -13.10 -35.44 -9.67
N ILE A 10 -11.99 -34.72 -9.62
CA ILE A 10 -10.65 -35.23 -9.96
C ILE A 10 -9.83 -35.51 -8.69
N SER A 11 -8.93 -36.51 -8.77
CA SER A 11 -7.98 -36.78 -7.69
C SER A 11 -6.84 -35.77 -7.67
N GLU A 12 -6.12 -35.66 -6.55
CA GLU A 12 -4.92 -34.80 -6.46
C GLU A 12 -3.87 -35.16 -7.54
N GLU A 13 -3.66 -36.46 -7.81
CA GLU A 13 -2.74 -36.92 -8.86
C GLU A 13 -3.13 -36.37 -10.25
N ILE A 14 -4.41 -36.42 -10.58
CA ILE A 14 -4.92 -35.88 -11.85
C ILE A 14 -4.83 -34.36 -11.89
N LYS A 15 -5.05 -33.69 -10.75
CA LYS A 15 -4.90 -32.23 -10.63
C LYS A 15 -3.48 -31.79 -10.94
N GLU A 16 -2.47 -32.43 -10.33
CA GLU A 16 -1.06 -32.16 -10.58
C GLU A 16 -0.67 -32.36 -12.05
N ILE A 17 -1.18 -33.45 -12.67
CA ILE A 17 -0.92 -33.74 -14.10
C ILE A 17 -1.54 -32.64 -14.99
N LEU A 18 -2.78 -32.23 -14.72
CA LEU A 18 -3.44 -31.17 -15.49
C LEU A 18 -2.73 -29.83 -15.34
N LEU A 19 -2.31 -29.47 -14.13
CA LEU A 19 -1.51 -28.28 -13.87
C LEU A 19 -0.23 -28.28 -14.71
N ALA A 20 0.54 -29.36 -14.64
CA ALA A 20 1.80 -29.50 -15.40
C ALA A 20 1.58 -29.48 -16.92
N THR A 21 0.44 -30.03 -17.40
CA THR A 21 0.16 -30.12 -18.84
C THR A 21 -0.35 -28.79 -19.42
N LEU A 22 -1.05 -27.99 -18.62
CA LEU A 22 -1.69 -26.75 -19.05
C LEU A 22 -0.94 -25.48 -18.67
N GLN A 23 0.10 -25.55 -17.84
CA GLN A 23 0.85 -24.39 -17.32
C GLN A 23 1.39 -23.44 -18.40
N ASP A 24 1.77 -23.99 -19.57
CA ASP A 24 2.33 -23.19 -20.68
C ASP A 24 1.26 -22.51 -21.55
N THR A 25 -0.01 -22.84 -21.34
CA THR A 25 -1.12 -22.36 -22.19
C THR A 25 -2.25 -21.69 -21.44
N ALA A 26 -2.40 -21.97 -20.14
CA ALA A 26 -3.34 -21.30 -19.28
C ALA A 26 -2.71 -20.03 -18.70
N GLU A 27 -3.54 -18.98 -18.54
CA GLU A 27 -3.16 -17.72 -17.89
C GLU A 27 -3.15 -17.84 -16.36
N GLY A 28 -3.89 -18.81 -15.81
CA GLY A 28 -3.96 -19.08 -14.39
C GLY A 28 -4.82 -20.28 -14.05
N PHE A 29 -4.77 -20.66 -12.77
CA PHE A 29 -5.52 -21.78 -12.24
C PHE A 29 -6.20 -21.39 -10.93
N GLU A 30 -7.39 -21.94 -10.72
CA GLU A 30 -8.07 -21.93 -9.42
C GLU A 30 -8.23 -23.37 -8.94
N GLU A 31 -7.72 -23.67 -7.74
CA GLU A 31 -7.75 -24.99 -7.15
C GLU A 31 -8.77 -25.05 -6.01
N ASN A 32 -9.60 -26.10 -6.05
CA ASN A 32 -10.49 -26.48 -4.96
C ASN A 32 -10.23 -27.95 -4.60
N ASP A 33 -10.76 -28.44 -3.47
CA ASP A 33 -10.47 -29.79 -2.96
C ASP A 33 -10.59 -30.91 -4.01
N ASN A 34 -11.62 -30.87 -4.86
CA ASN A 34 -11.90 -31.89 -5.88
C ASN A 34 -12.07 -31.32 -7.29
N ALA A 35 -11.58 -30.10 -7.53
CA ALA A 35 -11.73 -29.45 -8.83
C ALA A 35 -10.52 -28.60 -9.20
N LEU A 36 -10.30 -28.45 -10.50
CA LEU A 36 -9.32 -27.53 -11.08
C LEU A 36 -10.01 -26.71 -12.16
N THR A 37 -9.87 -25.39 -12.07
CA THR A 37 -10.30 -24.48 -13.13
C THR A 37 -9.06 -23.91 -13.81
N ALA A 38 -8.90 -24.16 -15.11
CA ALA A 38 -7.87 -23.58 -15.93
C ALA A 38 -8.46 -22.42 -16.75
N ILE A 39 -7.83 -21.25 -16.71
CA ILE A 39 -8.29 -20.01 -17.35
C ILE A 39 -7.42 -19.72 -18.56
N PHE A 40 -8.02 -19.49 -19.71
CA PHE A 40 -7.36 -19.21 -20.98
C PHE A 40 -7.81 -17.89 -21.56
N LEU A 41 -6.92 -17.16 -22.19
CA LEU A 41 -7.33 -16.14 -23.17
C LEU A 41 -8.04 -16.81 -24.34
N THR A 42 -9.14 -16.20 -24.83
CA THR A 42 -9.90 -16.78 -25.95
C THR A 42 -9.04 -17.03 -27.19
N GLU A 43 -8.00 -16.21 -27.42
CA GLU A 43 -7.06 -16.34 -28.53
C GLU A 43 -6.08 -17.50 -28.36
N ASN A 44 -5.80 -17.90 -27.11
CA ASN A 44 -4.89 -19.00 -26.77
C ASN A 44 -5.61 -20.33 -26.54
N TYR A 45 -6.95 -20.30 -26.47
CA TYR A 45 -7.77 -21.48 -26.20
C TYR A 45 -7.88 -22.40 -27.41
N GLN A 46 -7.52 -23.64 -27.23
CA GLN A 46 -7.62 -24.69 -28.24
C GLN A 46 -8.52 -25.83 -27.75
N GLU A 47 -9.78 -25.86 -28.21
CA GLU A 47 -10.76 -26.85 -27.77
C GLU A 47 -10.33 -28.29 -28.01
N GLY A 48 -9.69 -28.57 -29.17
CA GLY A 48 -9.18 -29.88 -29.51
C GLY A 48 -8.13 -30.40 -28.52
N LYS A 49 -7.24 -29.54 -28.05
CA LYS A 49 -6.20 -29.88 -27.05
C LYS A 49 -6.81 -30.22 -25.69
N ILE A 50 -7.81 -29.45 -25.26
CA ILE A 50 -8.52 -29.75 -24.01
C ILE A 50 -9.30 -31.05 -24.09
N ALA A 51 -10.00 -31.30 -25.21
CA ALA A 51 -10.72 -32.55 -25.43
C ALA A 51 -9.80 -33.77 -25.47
N GLU A 52 -8.62 -33.66 -26.07
CA GLU A 52 -7.60 -34.69 -26.09
C GLU A 52 -7.11 -35.02 -24.67
N ILE A 53 -6.72 -34.00 -23.89
CA ILE A 53 -6.26 -34.14 -22.51
C ILE A 53 -7.36 -34.79 -21.65
N ALA A 54 -8.57 -34.28 -21.73
CA ALA A 54 -9.71 -34.80 -21.01
C ALA A 54 -10.00 -36.27 -21.37
N GLY A 55 -9.85 -36.63 -22.63
CA GLY A 55 -10.03 -38.00 -23.11
C GLY A 55 -8.94 -38.96 -22.62
N VAL A 56 -7.67 -38.55 -22.61
CA VAL A 56 -6.53 -39.34 -22.13
C VAL A 56 -6.71 -39.69 -20.63
N TYR A 57 -7.08 -38.72 -19.83
CA TYR A 57 -7.21 -38.89 -18.38
C TYR A 57 -8.64 -39.28 -17.95
N LYS A 58 -9.59 -39.39 -18.89
CA LYS A 58 -11.00 -39.73 -18.68
C LYS A 58 -11.68 -38.83 -17.66
N VAL A 59 -11.38 -37.53 -17.71
CA VAL A 59 -11.95 -36.52 -16.83
C VAL A 59 -13.00 -35.69 -17.57
N PRO A 60 -14.21 -35.55 -17.04
CA PRO A 60 -15.20 -34.63 -17.60
C PRO A 60 -14.76 -33.17 -17.34
N TYR A 61 -15.12 -32.30 -18.24
CA TYR A 61 -14.92 -30.86 -18.04
C TYR A 61 -16.12 -30.06 -18.48
N LYS A 62 -16.28 -28.87 -17.89
CA LYS A 62 -17.23 -27.85 -18.30
C LYS A 62 -16.47 -26.68 -18.88
N LYS A 63 -17.03 -26.08 -19.91
CA LYS A 63 -16.51 -24.86 -20.53
C LYS A 63 -17.42 -23.71 -20.18
N GLU A 64 -16.87 -22.68 -19.55
CA GLU A 64 -17.57 -21.45 -19.27
C GLU A 64 -16.87 -20.28 -19.96
N THR A 65 -17.65 -19.38 -20.56
CA THR A 65 -17.09 -18.14 -21.08
C THR A 65 -17.14 -17.11 -19.98
N ILE A 66 -15.99 -16.72 -19.48
CA ILE A 66 -15.89 -15.58 -18.57
C ILE A 66 -15.93 -14.35 -19.47
N ALA A 67 -17.08 -13.66 -19.49
CA ALA A 67 -17.14 -12.33 -20.08
C ALA A 67 -15.97 -11.54 -19.47
N SER A 68 -15.27 -10.74 -20.26
CA SER A 68 -14.26 -9.84 -19.70
C SER A 68 -15.00 -8.92 -18.73
N GLN A 69 -15.11 -9.40 -17.52
CA GLN A 69 -15.51 -8.54 -16.42
C GLN A 69 -14.42 -7.50 -16.37
N ASN A 70 -14.78 -6.27 -16.51
CA ASN A 70 -13.83 -5.18 -16.31
C ASN A 70 -13.50 -5.17 -14.81
N TRP A 71 -12.55 -6.03 -14.45
CA TRP A 71 -12.08 -6.16 -13.07
C TRP A 71 -11.62 -4.81 -12.53
N ASN A 72 -11.11 -3.95 -13.41
CA ASN A 72 -10.81 -2.58 -13.06
C ASN A 72 -12.07 -1.81 -12.66
N ALA A 73 -13.15 -1.89 -13.45
CA ALA A 73 -14.40 -1.22 -13.10
C ALA A 73 -15.07 -1.78 -11.84
N LEU A 74 -15.00 -3.11 -11.63
CA LEU A 74 -15.51 -3.73 -10.40
C LEU A 74 -14.68 -3.32 -9.19
N TRP A 75 -13.37 -3.28 -9.35
CA TRP A 75 -12.45 -2.86 -8.31
C TRP A 75 -12.59 -1.34 -8.03
N GLU A 76 -12.70 -0.51 -9.06
CA GLU A 76 -12.98 0.92 -8.95
C GLU A 76 -14.29 1.19 -8.21
N SER A 77 -15.34 0.39 -8.47
CA SER A 77 -16.64 0.51 -7.77
C SER A 77 -16.59 0.14 -6.29
N ASN A 78 -15.59 -0.63 -5.87
CA ASN A 78 -15.39 -1.06 -4.48
C ASN A 78 -14.31 -0.23 -3.75
N PHE A 79 -13.72 0.76 -4.42
CA PHE A 79 -12.75 1.64 -3.80
C PHE A 79 -13.43 2.92 -3.32
N ASP A 80 -13.85 2.93 -2.05
CA ASP A 80 -14.52 4.10 -1.48
C ASP A 80 -13.53 5.22 -1.10
N PRO A 81 -13.90 6.50 -1.24
CA PRO A 81 -13.13 7.60 -0.70
C PRO A 81 -12.98 7.52 0.83
N VAL A 82 -11.80 7.87 1.33
CA VAL A 82 -11.52 7.91 2.77
C VAL A 82 -11.55 9.36 3.25
N ILE A 83 -12.34 9.62 4.30
CA ILE A 83 -12.43 10.95 4.91
C ILE A 83 -11.88 10.87 6.33
N ILE A 84 -10.92 11.73 6.64
CA ILE A 84 -10.32 11.89 7.96
C ILE A 84 -10.89 13.17 8.56
N ASP A 85 -11.92 13.01 9.39
CA ASP A 85 -12.72 14.08 9.95
C ASP A 85 -13.19 15.05 8.84
N HIS A 86 -13.12 16.36 9.02
CA HIS A 86 -13.28 17.35 7.94
C HIS A 86 -11.93 17.92 7.48
N PHE A 87 -10.83 17.33 7.92
CA PHE A 87 -9.48 17.82 7.72
C PHE A 87 -8.92 17.39 6.36
N ALA A 88 -8.94 16.09 6.07
CA ALA A 88 -8.37 15.57 4.83
C ALA A 88 -9.25 14.47 4.24
N GLY A 89 -9.13 14.28 2.94
CA GLY A 89 -9.80 13.18 2.25
C GLY A 89 -8.94 12.62 1.13
N ILE A 90 -9.02 11.32 0.95
CA ILE A 90 -8.34 10.60 -0.12
C ILE A 90 -9.40 10.04 -1.07
N ARG A 91 -9.22 10.26 -2.35
CA ARG A 91 -10.04 9.64 -3.40
C ARG A 91 -9.19 9.18 -4.57
N ALA A 92 -9.74 8.31 -5.38
CA ALA A 92 -9.20 8.02 -6.70
C ALA A 92 -9.60 9.09 -7.72
N ALA A 93 -8.88 9.12 -8.85
CA ALA A 93 -9.16 10.10 -9.92
C ALA A 93 -10.53 9.92 -10.57
N PHE A 94 -11.11 8.71 -10.53
CA PHE A 94 -12.44 8.41 -11.07
C PHE A 94 -13.61 8.80 -10.14
N HIS A 95 -13.34 9.19 -8.89
CA HIS A 95 -14.36 9.70 -7.99
C HIS A 95 -14.62 11.19 -8.21
N GLU A 96 -15.85 11.62 -7.92
CA GLU A 96 -16.17 13.03 -7.82
C GLU A 96 -15.35 13.73 -6.73
N PRO A 97 -15.02 15.02 -6.91
CA PRO A 97 -14.32 15.80 -5.90
C PRO A 97 -15.00 15.75 -4.54
N LEU A 98 -14.20 15.59 -3.48
CA LEU A 98 -14.71 15.53 -2.12
C LEU A 98 -15.23 16.89 -1.68
N LYS A 99 -16.44 16.88 -1.09
CA LYS A 99 -17.03 18.06 -0.48
C LYS A 99 -16.72 18.06 1.02
N ASN A 100 -16.51 19.25 1.59
CA ASN A 100 -16.33 19.46 3.04
C ASN A 100 -15.04 18.86 3.63
N VAL A 101 -13.96 18.77 2.86
CA VAL A 101 -12.61 18.48 3.34
C VAL A 101 -11.69 19.68 3.06
N GLN A 102 -10.75 19.96 3.96
CA GLN A 102 -9.78 21.05 3.78
C GLN A 102 -8.68 20.66 2.78
N HIS A 103 -8.24 19.41 2.83
CA HIS A 103 -7.16 18.89 2.00
C HIS A 103 -7.63 17.63 1.26
N GLU A 104 -7.89 17.76 -0.03
CA GLU A 104 -8.17 16.61 -0.89
C GLU A 104 -6.87 16.05 -1.44
N ILE A 105 -6.73 14.72 -1.44
CA ILE A 105 -5.61 13.99 -2.02
C ILE A 105 -6.16 13.00 -3.05
N ILE A 106 -5.62 13.08 -4.26
CA ILE A 106 -5.99 12.18 -5.35
C ILE A 106 -4.90 11.11 -5.47
N ILE A 107 -5.28 9.85 -5.42
CA ILE A 107 -4.36 8.74 -5.65
C ILE A 107 -4.82 7.89 -6.83
N THR A 108 -3.86 7.25 -7.47
CA THR A 108 -4.10 6.08 -8.33
C THR A 108 -3.96 4.85 -7.44
N PRO A 109 -5.08 4.20 -7.08
CA PRO A 109 -5.02 3.04 -6.22
C PRO A 109 -4.35 1.89 -7.00
N LYS A 110 -3.26 1.38 -6.45
CA LYS A 110 -2.48 0.23 -6.95
C LYS A 110 -2.14 -0.67 -5.77
N MET A 111 -1.29 -1.66 -5.97
CA MET A 111 -0.88 -2.57 -4.90
C MET A 111 0.07 -1.93 -3.86
N SER A 112 0.40 -0.63 -3.99
CA SER A 112 1.22 0.10 -3.01
C SER A 112 0.43 0.42 -1.75
N PHE A 113 1.08 0.35 -0.58
CA PHE A 113 0.49 0.70 0.70
C PHE A 113 0.23 2.21 0.82
N GLY A 114 -0.81 2.61 1.56
CA GLY A 114 -1.10 4.03 1.82
C GLY A 114 -2.32 4.58 1.06
N THR A 115 -3.31 3.74 0.76
CA THR A 115 -4.58 4.18 0.12
C THR A 115 -5.53 4.91 1.08
N GLY A 116 -5.18 4.97 2.37
CA GLY A 116 -6.01 5.62 3.39
C GLY A 116 -6.95 4.69 4.17
N HIS A 117 -7.32 3.55 3.62
CA HIS A 117 -8.26 2.60 4.26
C HIS A 117 -7.68 1.93 5.49
N HIS A 118 -6.36 1.74 5.54
CA HIS A 118 -5.72 1.13 6.70
C HIS A 118 -5.72 2.09 7.90
N ALA A 119 -5.99 1.57 9.10
CA ALA A 119 -6.07 2.36 10.32
C ALA A 119 -4.82 3.20 10.59
N THR A 120 -3.62 2.70 10.22
CA THR A 120 -2.36 3.40 10.43
C THR A 120 -2.23 4.66 9.57
N THR A 121 -2.63 4.61 8.29
CA THR A 121 -2.65 5.78 7.40
C THR A 121 -3.62 6.83 7.91
N TYR A 122 -4.82 6.40 8.35
CA TYR A 122 -5.80 7.28 8.98
C TYR A 122 -5.21 8.00 10.20
N LEU A 123 -4.60 7.24 11.14
CA LEU A 123 -4.00 7.77 12.35
C LEU A 123 -2.87 8.76 12.07
N MET A 124 -1.98 8.42 11.12
CA MET A 124 -0.91 9.32 10.68
C MET A 124 -1.47 10.65 10.16
N MET A 125 -2.45 10.60 9.26
CA MET A 125 -3.05 11.83 8.71
C MET A 125 -3.79 12.64 9.78
N GLN A 126 -4.50 11.98 10.70
CA GLN A 126 -5.15 12.64 11.83
C GLN A 126 -4.12 13.36 12.72
N GLN A 127 -2.98 12.72 12.99
CA GLN A 127 -1.90 13.32 13.77
C GLN A 127 -1.22 14.47 13.02
N MET A 128 -1.07 14.35 11.70
CA MET A 128 -0.55 15.44 10.86
C MET A 128 -1.44 16.68 10.92
N GLY A 129 -2.75 16.51 11.04
CA GLY A 129 -3.70 17.63 11.22
C GLY A 129 -3.52 18.43 12.51
N LYS A 130 -2.86 17.86 13.51
CA LYS A 130 -2.55 18.51 14.80
C LYS A 130 -1.13 19.10 14.84
N THR A 131 -0.33 18.83 13.81
CA THR A 131 1.08 19.20 13.76
C THR A 131 1.30 20.38 12.79
N ASP A 132 2.10 21.36 13.18
CA ASP A 132 2.42 22.51 12.32
C ASP A 132 3.53 22.13 11.32
N PHE A 133 3.15 22.05 10.04
CA PHE A 133 4.05 21.79 8.91
C PHE A 133 4.53 23.06 8.21
N THR A 134 4.02 24.23 8.57
CA THR A 134 4.32 25.51 7.90
C THR A 134 5.82 25.80 7.92
N HIS A 135 6.41 25.92 6.74
CA HIS A 135 7.84 26.17 6.53
C HIS A 135 8.79 25.09 7.10
N LYS A 136 8.28 23.87 7.38
CA LYS A 136 9.09 22.76 7.90
C LYS A 136 9.74 21.94 6.79
N SER A 137 10.91 21.39 7.10
CA SER A 137 11.53 20.33 6.31
C SER A 137 11.03 18.98 6.78
N VAL A 138 10.54 18.14 5.87
CA VAL A 138 9.88 16.86 6.16
C VAL A 138 10.58 15.72 5.45
N PHE A 139 10.69 14.58 6.13
CA PHE A 139 11.10 13.32 5.54
C PHE A 139 10.00 12.27 5.74
N ASP A 140 9.56 11.62 4.67
CA ASP A 140 8.60 10.52 4.67
C ASP A 140 9.34 9.22 4.33
N PHE A 141 9.61 8.41 5.35
CA PHE A 141 10.37 7.17 5.26
C PHE A 141 9.43 5.98 5.02
N GLY A 142 9.56 5.32 3.86
CA GLY A 142 8.63 4.29 3.40
C GLY A 142 7.31 4.89 2.89
N THR A 143 7.41 5.77 1.88
CA THR A 143 6.31 6.64 1.44
C THR A 143 5.13 5.91 0.80
N GLY A 144 5.32 4.70 0.26
CA GLY A 144 4.27 3.93 -0.41
C GLY A 144 3.62 4.72 -1.56
N THR A 145 2.31 4.96 -1.46
CA THR A 145 1.56 5.79 -2.43
C THR A 145 1.96 7.26 -2.44
N GLY A 146 2.77 7.72 -1.49
CA GLY A 146 3.14 9.12 -1.33
C GLY A 146 2.12 9.98 -0.58
N VAL A 147 1.07 9.40 -0.03
CA VAL A 147 -0.06 10.13 0.57
C VAL A 147 0.36 11.06 1.71
N LEU A 148 1.29 10.62 2.58
CA LEU A 148 1.78 11.43 3.70
C LEU A 148 2.68 12.57 3.23
N ALA A 149 3.56 12.30 2.26
CA ALA A 149 4.40 13.32 1.63
C ALA A 149 3.54 14.39 0.93
N ILE A 150 2.49 14.00 0.19
CA ILE A 150 1.54 14.91 -0.44
C ILE A 150 0.84 15.77 0.62
N LEU A 151 0.34 15.15 1.69
CA LEU A 151 -0.32 15.89 2.76
C LEU A 151 0.63 16.87 3.42
N ALA A 152 1.88 16.48 3.71
CA ALA A 152 2.88 17.36 4.29
C ALA A 152 3.10 18.62 3.42
N GLN A 153 3.20 18.47 2.10
CA GLN A 153 3.32 19.61 1.20
C GLN A 153 2.05 20.48 1.19
N LYS A 154 0.86 19.88 1.17
CA LYS A 154 -0.42 20.61 1.24
C LYS A 154 -0.60 21.37 2.56
N LEU A 155 0.02 20.90 3.65
CA LEU A 155 0.07 21.57 4.96
C LEU A 155 1.13 22.68 5.05
N GLY A 156 1.81 23.02 3.96
CA GLY A 156 2.75 24.14 3.89
C GLY A 156 4.21 23.78 4.22
N ALA A 157 4.59 22.51 4.16
CA ALA A 157 5.99 22.12 4.29
C ALA A 157 6.87 22.84 3.25
N LEU A 158 7.99 23.38 3.69
CA LEU A 158 8.97 24.08 2.84
C LEU A 158 9.68 23.13 1.88
N SER A 159 9.99 21.95 2.37
CA SER A 159 10.63 20.88 1.59
C SER A 159 10.19 19.53 2.09
N VAL A 160 9.94 18.61 1.16
CA VAL A 160 9.59 17.23 1.46
C VAL A 160 10.54 16.30 0.70
N VAL A 161 11.11 15.34 1.42
CA VAL A 161 11.84 14.21 0.86
C VAL A 161 11.04 12.97 1.18
N ALA A 162 10.89 12.09 0.21
CA ALA A 162 10.18 10.83 0.37
C ALA A 162 11.03 9.70 -0.22
N ASN A 163 11.09 8.56 0.42
CA ASN A 163 11.73 7.38 -0.16
C ASN A 163 10.90 6.12 0.02
N ASP A 164 11.17 5.16 -0.83
CA ASP A 164 10.70 3.77 -0.70
C ASP A 164 11.72 2.84 -1.33
N ILE A 165 11.79 1.60 -0.88
CA ILE A 165 12.66 0.58 -1.47
C ILE A 165 12.04 -0.03 -2.71
N ASP A 166 10.70 -0.09 -2.75
CA ASP A 166 9.94 -0.75 -3.79
C ASP A 166 9.74 0.16 -5.01
N GLU A 167 10.16 -0.32 -6.18
CA GLU A 167 10.05 0.39 -7.45
C GLU A 167 8.60 0.71 -7.84
N TRP A 168 7.66 -0.19 -7.52
CA TRP A 168 6.24 0.03 -7.78
C TRP A 168 5.68 1.16 -6.94
N SER A 169 6.09 1.24 -5.66
CA SER A 169 5.75 2.34 -4.77
C SER A 169 6.29 3.67 -5.29
N ILE A 170 7.55 3.70 -5.74
CA ILE A 170 8.16 4.91 -6.34
C ILE A 170 7.41 5.37 -7.59
N THR A 171 7.06 4.45 -8.47
CA THR A 171 6.29 4.75 -9.69
C THR A 171 4.91 5.29 -9.33
N ASN A 172 4.21 4.66 -8.39
CA ASN A 172 2.89 5.07 -7.95
C ASN A 172 2.91 6.43 -7.22
N ALA A 173 3.87 6.65 -6.33
CA ALA A 173 4.04 7.93 -5.65
C ALA A 173 4.28 9.08 -6.65
N ARG A 174 5.12 8.85 -7.68
CA ARG A 174 5.38 9.85 -8.72
C ARG A 174 4.12 10.24 -9.49
N GLU A 175 3.28 9.29 -9.87
CA GLU A 175 1.99 9.56 -10.49
C GLU A 175 1.07 10.36 -9.56
N ASN A 176 0.99 9.96 -8.29
CA ASN A 176 0.17 10.63 -7.30
C ASN A 176 0.66 12.06 -7.03
N PHE A 177 1.98 12.30 -7.03
CA PHE A 177 2.53 13.66 -6.93
C PHE A 177 2.09 14.54 -8.10
N ALA A 178 2.04 13.97 -9.32
CA ALA A 178 1.55 14.70 -10.49
C ALA A 178 0.06 15.06 -10.36
N HIS A 179 -0.80 14.10 -9.94
CA HIS A 179 -2.22 14.35 -9.74
C HIS A 179 -2.52 15.40 -8.67
N ASN A 180 -1.63 15.59 -7.72
CA ASN A 180 -1.80 16.55 -6.62
C ASN A 180 -1.02 17.86 -6.79
N ASN A 181 -0.33 18.09 -7.91
CA ASN A 181 0.54 19.23 -8.16
C ASN A 181 1.66 19.37 -7.10
N THR A 182 2.22 18.24 -6.67
CA THR A 182 3.25 18.15 -5.63
C THR A 182 4.59 17.62 -6.16
N GLN A 183 4.92 17.89 -7.42
CA GLN A 183 6.14 17.38 -8.09
C GLN A 183 7.44 17.95 -7.52
N SER A 184 7.37 18.92 -6.62
CA SER A 184 8.53 19.46 -5.89
C SER A 184 9.00 18.53 -4.76
N ILE A 185 8.26 17.50 -4.40
CA ILE A 185 8.67 16.45 -3.46
C ILE A 185 9.86 15.70 -4.06
N GLN A 186 10.97 15.66 -3.33
CA GLN A 186 12.13 14.87 -3.72
C GLN A 186 11.85 13.39 -3.44
N LEU A 187 11.65 12.59 -4.50
CA LEU A 187 11.36 11.17 -4.40
C LEU A 187 12.60 10.35 -4.72
N LEU A 188 12.97 9.43 -3.83
CA LEU A 188 14.17 8.60 -3.93
C LEU A 188 13.79 7.11 -3.84
N GLN A 189 14.31 6.31 -4.75
CA GLN A 189 14.25 4.85 -4.60
C GLN A 189 15.41 4.41 -3.70
N SER A 190 15.12 4.14 -2.45
CA SER A 190 16.13 3.77 -1.45
C SER A 190 15.49 3.15 -0.22
N GLY A 191 16.09 2.10 0.33
CA GLY A 191 15.69 1.51 1.62
C GLY A 191 16.40 2.12 2.82
N THR A 192 17.35 3.04 2.62
CA THR A 192 18.05 3.67 3.74
C THR A 192 17.26 4.81 4.37
N ALA A 193 17.28 4.90 5.69
CA ALA A 193 16.80 6.06 6.43
C ALA A 193 17.80 7.22 6.42
N GLU A 194 19.06 6.99 6.01
CA GLU A 194 20.13 8.00 6.03
C GLU A 194 20.02 8.95 4.85
N MET A 195 19.70 10.21 5.12
CA MET A 195 19.51 11.26 4.11
C MET A 195 20.64 12.30 4.11
N GLY A 196 21.60 12.24 5.04
CA GLY A 196 22.71 13.20 5.14
C GLY A 196 22.28 14.61 5.47
N LYS A 197 21.07 14.83 5.96
CA LYS A 197 20.52 16.14 6.34
C LYS A 197 19.53 16.02 7.50
N SER A 198 19.18 17.16 8.11
CA SER A 198 18.28 17.19 9.26
C SER A 198 16.90 17.73 8.89
N PHE A 199 15.85 17.21 9.56
CA PHE A 199 14.46 17.52 9.32
C PHE A 199 13.77 18.06 10.55
N ASP A 200 12.77 18.89 10.35
CA ASP A 200 11.87 19.34 11.42
C ASP A 200 10.88 18.25 11.80
N ILE A 201 10.40 17.49 10.80
CA ILE A 201 9.43 16.41 10.99
C ILE A 201 9.88 15.20 10.18
N ILE A 202 9.81 14.01 10.79
CA ILE A 202 9.98 12.73 10.11
C ILE A 202 8.69 11.94 10.28
N LEU A 203 8.18 11.41 9.17
CA LEU A 203 7.03 10.52 9.09
C LEU A 203 7.52 9.10 8.77
N ALA A 204 6.96 8.09 9.44
CA ALA A 204 7.29 6.70 9.19
C ALA A 204 6.07 5.79 9.47
N ASN A 205 5.38 5.37 8.42
CA ASN A 205 4.26 4.42 8.53
C ASN A 205 4.68 3.05 8.00
N ILE A 206 5.51 2.36 8.77
CA ILE A 206 6.19 1.12 8.37
C ILE A 206 6.17 0.10 9.51
N ASN A 207 6.55 -1.15 9.22
CA ASN A 207 6.52 -2.23 10.22
C ASN A 207 7.50 -1.99 11.38
N ARG A 208 7.17 -2.63 12.52
CA ARG A 208 7.91 -2.54 13.79
C ARG A 208 9.41 -2.78 13.65
N ASN A 209 9.79 -3.83 12.93
CA ASN A 209 11.20 -4.23 12.88
C ASN A 209 12.07 -3.18 12.17
N VAL A 210 11.56 -2.65 11.05
CA VAL A 210 12.23 -1.57 10.31
C VAL A 210 12.30 -0.29 11.15
N LEU A 211 11.24 0.04 11.92
CA LEU A 211 11.26 1.17 12.86
C LEU A 211 12.35 1.00 13.93
N LEU A 212 12.43 -0.17 14.59
CA LEU A 212 13.40 -0.45 15.63
C LEU A 212 14.83 -0.36 15.12
N GLU A 213 15.09 -0.87 13.92
CA GLU A 213 16.40 -0.83 13.29
C GLU A 213 16.83 0.59 12.96
N ASN A 214 15.93 1.37 12.35
CA ASN A 214 16.24 2.71 11.82
C ASN A 214 16.04 3.84 12.84
N MET A 215 15.47 3.60 14.02
CA MET A 215 15.21 4.61 15.05
C MET A 215 16.44 5.48 15.38
N PRO A 216 17.66 4.95 15.56
CA PRO A 216 18.83 5.78 15.81
C PRO A 216 19.14 6.77 14.68
N VAL A 217 19.03 6.32 13.43
CA VAL A 217 19.28 7.14 12.24
C VAL A 217 18.21 8.21 12.12
N LEU A 218 16.93 7.84 12.25
CA LEU A 218 15.80 8.78 12.20
C LEU A 218 15.95 9.84 13.32
N SER A 219 16.26 9.43 14.54
CA SER A 219 16.49 10.38 15.64
C SER A 219 17.68 11.31 15.37
N SER A 220 18.80 10.79 14.86
CA SER A 220 20.00 11.60 14.58
C SER A 220 19.71 12.73 13.59
N GLN A 221 18.83 12.48 12.61
CA GLN A 221 18.44 13.41 11.57
C GLN A 221 17.30 14.37 11.96
N LEU A 222 16.69 14.23 13.13
CA LEU A 222 15.79 15.23 13.65
C LEU A 222 16.54 16.46 14.13
N LYS A 223 16.06 17.62 13.79
CA LYS A 223 16.51 18.88 14.37
C LYS A 223 16.10 18.97 15.85
N LYS A 224 16.72 19.89 16.58
CA LYS A 224 16.27 20.21 17.94
C LYS A 224 14.79 20.64 17.92
N CYS A 225 14.01 20.14 18.88
CA CYS A 225 12.55 20.26 18.93
C CYS A 225 11.80 19.62 17.76
N GLY A 226 12.46 18.88 16.88
CA GLY A 226 11.84 18.15 15.76
C GLY A 226 10.97 16.98 16.24
N GLN A 227 10.05 16.55 15.40
CA GLN A 227 9.08 15.52 15.73
C GLN A 227 9.23 14.29 14.81
N LEU A 228 9.14 13.10 15.42
CA LEU A 228 8.99 11.83 14.73
C LEU A 228 7.55 11.33 14.92
N ILE A 229 6.79 11.23 13.85
CA ILE A 229 5.43 10.67 13.85
C ILE A 229 5.51 9.30 13.18
N LEU A 230 5.14 8.26 13.89
CA LEU A 230 5.24 6.90 13.38
C LEU A 230 3.99 6.07 13.65
N SER A 231 3.72 5.13 12.76
CA SER A 231 2.66 4.12 12.84
C SER A 231 3.08 2.84 12.11
N GLY A 232 2.16 1.93 11.83
CA GLY A 232 2.47 0.61 11.27
C GLY A 232 2.77 -0.42 12.36
N ILE A 233 2.36 -0.13 13.60
CA ILE A 233 2.58 -0.92 14.81
C ILE A 233 1.29 -1.14 15.59
N LEU A 234 1.22 -2.26 16.28
CA LEU A 234 0.09 -2.62 17.16
C LEU A 234 0.28 -2.04 18.58
N GLU A 235 -0.80 -2.02 19.36
CA GLU A 235 -0.74 -1.56 20.76
C GLU A 235 0.26 -2.35 21.61
N GLU A 236 0.42 -3.64 21.36
CA GLU A 236 1.38 -4.52 22.04
C GLU A 236 2.84 -4.16 21.76
N ASP A 237 3.12 -3.47 20.66
CA ASP A 237 4.46 -3.03 20.28
C ASP A 237 4.88 -1.71 20.97
N GLN A 238 3.96 -1.02 21.63
CA GLN A 238 4.18 0.31 22.19
C GLN A 238 5.40 0.36 23.11
N GLU A 239 5.51 -0.59 24.04
CA GLU A 239 6.55 -0.57 25.04
C GLU A 239 7.95 -0.69 24.41
N VAL A 240 8.12 -1.63 23.49
CA VAL A 240 9.41 -1.85 22.81
C VAL A 240 9.81 -0.66 21.93
N ILE A 241 8.83 -0.06 21.22
CA ILE A 241 9.08 1.14 20.39
C ILE A 241 9.42 2.35 21.28
N SER A 242 8.66 2.59 22.36
CA SER A 242 8.92 3.71 23.27
C SER A 242 10.28 3.59 23.96
N SER A 243 10.64 2.41 24.45
CA SER A 243 11.96 2.16 25.05
C SER A 243 13.10 2.42 24.04
N ARG A 244 12.90 2.01 22.77
CA ARG A 244 13.88 2.28 21.72
C ARG A 244 14.00 3.76 21.40
N ALA A 245 12.88 4.49 21.37
CA ALA A 245 12.86 5.94 21.14
C ALA A 245 13.53 6.69 22.28
N GLU A 246 13.27 6.33 23.54
CA GLU A 246 13.92 6.90 24.74
C GLU A 246 15.44 6.67 24.73
N ALA A 247 15.90 5.48 24.36
CA ALA A 247 17.32 5.19 24.18
C ALA A 247 17.97 6.06 23.09
N CYS A 248 17.17 6.56 22.13
CA CYS A 248 17.57 7.53 21.11
C CYS A 248 17.28 8.98 21.51
N GLN A 249 17.04 9.27 22.79
CA GLN A 249 16.77 10.61 23.34
C GLN A 249 15.50 11.27 22.77
N LEU A 250 14.51 10.49 22.41
CA LEU A 250 13.20 10.98 21.99
C LEU A 250 12.20 10.84 23.14
N SER A 251 11.38 11.86 23.37
CA SER A 251 10.33 11.85 24.38
C SER A 251 8.96 11.69 23.73
N LEU A 252 8.12 10.78 24.23
CA LEU A 252 6.77 10.58 23.74
C LEU A 252 5.91 11.82 24.05
N LEU A 253 5.26 12.38 23.04
CA LEU A 253 4.32 13.51 23.15
C LEU A 253 2.87 13.05 23.13
N GLU A 254 2.51 12.19 22.19
CA GLU A 254 1.12 11.79 21.97
C GLU A 254 1.05 10.35 21.48
N LYS A 255 -0.03 9.67 21.87
CA LYS A 255 -0.45 8.37 21.35
C LYS A 255 -1.90 8.48 20.88
N THR A 256 -2.19 7.98 19.69
CA THR A 256 -3.55 7.76 19.20
C THR A 256 -3.73 6.30 18.80
N THR A 257 -4.96 5.81 18.89
CA THR A 257 -5.27 4.38 18.66
C THR A 257 -6.51 4.23 17.78
N ARG A 258 -6.48 3.26 16.87
CA ARG A 258 -7.62 2.85 16.05
C ARG A 258 -7.50 1.36 15.68
N ASN A 259 -8.51 0.54 16.00
CA ASN A 259 -8.55 -0.89 15.65
C ASN A 259 -7.27 -1.67 16.04
N LYS A 260 -6.77 -1.48 17.29
CA LYS A 260 -5.52 -2.04 17.83
C LYS A 260 -4.22 -1.50 17.19
N TRP A 261 -4.29 -0.66 16.18
CA TRP A 261 -3.14 0.05 15.62
C TRP A 261 -2.92 1.36 16.38
N ILE A 262 -1.66 1.75 16.50
CA ILE A 262 -1.28 3.00 17.18
C ILE A 262 -0.46 3.91 16.27
N CYS A 263 -0.60 5.20 16.53
CA CYS A 263 0.33 6.23 16.05
C CYS A 263 0.97 6.90 17.27
N LEU A 264 2.29 7.00 17.24
CA LEU A 264 3.09 7.62 18.29
C LEU A 264 3.79 8.85 17.73
N THR A 265 3.76 9.94 18.48
CA THR A 265 4.50 11.16 18.18
C THR A 265 5.56 11.35 19.24
N PHE A 266 6.81 11.40 18.79
CA PHE A 266 7.96 11.68 19.66
C PHE A 266 8.57 13.04 19.33
N LYS A 267 9.25 13.63 20.29
CA LYS A 267 9.96 14.90 20.14
C LYS A 267 11.43 14.75 20.58
N LYS A 268 12.32 15.35 19.80
CA LYS A 268 13.73 15.51 20.15
C LYS A 268 13.88 16.74 21.07
N PRO A 269 14.64 16.66 22.15
CA PRO A 269 14.84 17.78 23.09
C PRO A 269 15.56 18.98 22.46
#